data_0391b209b8c2ede6664415f8089459cc
#
_entry.id   0391b209b8c2ede6664415f8089459cc
#
_cell.length_a   1.000
_cell.length_b   1.000
_cell.length_c   1.000
_cell.angle_alpha   90.00
_cell.angle_beta   90.00
_cell.angle_gamma   90.00
#
_symmetry.space_group_name_H-M   'P 1'
#
loop_
_entity.id
_entity.type
_entity.pdbx_description
1 polymer ?
#
loop_
_entity_poly.entity_id
_entity_poly.type
_entity_poly.pdbx_seq_one_letter_code
_entity_poly.pdbx_strand_id
1 'polypeptide(L)'
;MAKVTVRKETGKLVIDFTYRGVRCREQTALPDSQQNRKRVQGVIEKITKAQKDGTFKYRDFFPESALASRFDPGIAQATPAPSIAESINEISTPLFSTFANQWVDEHSIEWRRSHIKSLVSTLNSRLIPHFGNKAVGSITKSDILVFRATLAKVKGRGDKEGLSPKRINEIIGLLRQILNEAADRFEFTSPALNIKTLRLRKTDVDPFSLVDVQRILATVRPDYKDYFVTRFFTGMRTGEVHGLKWKYVDFDLRIIRVRETFVLGEDEYTKTDGSQRDIQMSQPVFDALKKQFEVTGSVSEYVFCNLMGQPLDNKNFSDRVWYPLLRHLELKERRPYQMRHTAATLWLASGEAPEWIARQLGHTSTEMLFRVYSRYVPNLTRQDGSAMERLLASRLSTGTIQQQQSASALQQIVQSGTHGRTSQPLGTVQPTQAKPRLRSIQGGRSTGKGPTQTNASTDYFGDAEPQPPPWAQLAQSARWSSIPAAQHLS
;
A
#
# COMPACT_ATOMS: atom_id res chain seq x y z
N MET A 1 36.33 5.68 -45.34
CA MET A 1 35.83 6.10 -44.03
C MET A 1 35.11 4.96 -43.37
N ALA A 2 35.37 4.73 -42.11
CA ALA A 2 34.66 3.69 -41.33
C ALA A 2 33.28 4.21 -40.87
N LYS A 3 32.24 3.36 -40.89
CA LYS A 3 30.87 3.73 -40.50
C LYS A 3 30.15 2.57 -39.83
N VAL A 4 29.15 2.95 -39.03
CA VAL A 4 28.22 1.97 -38.38
C VAL A 4 27.05 1.78 -39.33
N THR A 5 26.70 0.52 -39.59
CA THR A 5 25.51 0.11 -40.35
C THR A 5 24.72 -0.92 -39.57
N VAL A 6 23.46 -1.15 -39.93
CA VAL A 6 22.60 -2.16 -39.30
C VAL A 6 22.35 -3.27 -40.32
N ARG A 7 22.52 -4.51 -39.91
CA ARG A 7 22.17 -5.67 -40.71
C ARG A 7 20.65 -5.90 -40.64
N LYS A 8 19.96 -5.74 -41.75
CA LYS A 8 18.48 -5.78 -41.81
C LYS A 8 17.91 -7.12 -41.29
N GLU A 9 18.60 -8.21 -41.53
CA GLU A 9 18.16 -9.58 -41.18
C GLU A 9 18.28 -9.89 -39.68
N THR A 10 19.28 -9.32 -39.00
CA THR A 10 19.58 -9.64 -37.60
C THR A 10 19.34 -8.49 -36.63
N GLY A 11 19.09 -7.26 -37.14
CA GLY A 11 18.99 -6.06 -36.32
C GLY A 11 20.27 -5.67 -35.58
N LYS A 12 21.41 -6.31 -35.91
CA LYS A 12 22.69 -6.07 -35.23
C LYS A 12 23.52 -5.01 -35.97
N LEU A 13 24.34 -4.32 -35.17
CA LEU A 13 25.28 -3.30 -35.70
C LEU A 13 26.43 -3.99 -36.39
N VAL A 14 26.89 -3.36 -37.52
CA VAL A 14 28.00 -3.83 -38.32
C VAL A 14 28.98 -2.65 -38.51
N ILE A 15 30.26 -2.92 -38.30
CA ILE A 15 31.38 -2.01 -38.58
C ILE A 15 31.78 -2.21 -40.02
N ASP A 16 31.65 -1.17 -40.85
CA ASP A 16 31.99 -1.16 -42.27
C ASP A 16 33.17 -0.19 -42.48
N PHE A 17 34.32 -0.71 -42.82
CA PHE A 17 35.54 0.06 -43.02
C PHE A 17 36.43 -0.55 -44.12
N THR A 18 37.42 0.21 -44.56
CA THR A 18 38.41 -0.28 -45.58
C THR A 18 39.76 -0.42 -44.90
N TYR A 19 40.43 -1.55 -45.14
CA TYR A 19 41.78 -1.79 -44.69
C TYR A 19 42.62 -2.43 -45.83
N ARG A 20 43.78 -1.85 -46.10
CA ARG A 20 44.68 -2.31 -47.19
C ARG A 20 43.92 -2.48 -48.53
N GLY A 21 43.04 -1.56 -48.86
CA GLY A 21 42.26 -1.58 -50.10
C GLY A 21 41.07 -2.55 -50.12
N VAL A 22 40.89 -3.36 -49.07
CA VAL A 22 39.79 -4.33 -48.95
C VAL A 22 38.71 -3.75 -48.06
N ARG A 23 37.43 -3.86 -48.48
CA ARG A 23 36.28 -3.50 -47.66
C ARG A 23 35.98 -4.58 -46.64
N CYS A 24 36.04 -4.24 -45.39
CA CYS A 24 35.79 -5.10 -44.25
C CYS A 24 34.43 -4.77 -43.62
N ARG A 25 33.62 -5.82 -43.35
CA ARG A 25 32.31 -5.72 -42.70
C ARG A 25 32.22 -6.69 -41.56
N GLU A 26 32.39 -6.20 -40.34
CA GLU A 26 32.40 -7.03 -39.14
C GLU A 26 31.11 -6.82 -38.36
N GLN A 27 30.36 -7.91 -38.14
CA GLN A 27 29.12 -7.90 -37.39
C GLN A 27 29.40 -7.97 -35.90
N THR A 28 28.83 -7.03 -35.14
CA THR A 28 28.87 -7.07 -33.68
C THR A 28 27.76 -7.94 -33.10
N ALA A 29 27.88 -8.31 -31.83
CA ALA A 29 26.78 -8.96 -31.10
C ALA A 29 25.68 -7.98 -30.66
N LEU A 30 25.89 -6.67 -30.83
CA LEU A 30 25.06 -5.59 -30.27
C LEU A 30 23.84 -5.29 -31.16
N PRO A 31 22.61 -5.23 -30.61
CA PRO A 31 21.44 -4.75 -31.32
C PRO A 31 21.51 -3.22 -31.55
N ASP A 32 20.74 -2.74 -32.53
CA ASP A 32 20.70 -1.32 -32.83
C ASP A 32 20.01 -0.54 -31.70
N SER A 33 20.78 0.30 -31.01
CA SER A 33 20.33 1.28 -30.04
C SER A 33 21.25 2.49 -30.05
N GLN A 34 20.77 3.64 -29.62
CA GLN A 34 21.58 4.88 -29.60
C GLN A 34 22.85 4.68 -28.75
N GLN A 35 22.75 3.98 -27.63
CA GLN A 35 23.87 3.67 -26.75
C GLN A 35 24.88 2.72 -27.42
N ASN A 36 24.42 1.66 -28.09
CA ASN A 36 25.28 0.72 -28.79
C ASN A 36 25.94 1.35 -30.01
N ARG A 37 25.27 2.27 -30.71
CA ARG A 37 25.87 3.06 -31.78
C ARG A 37 27.04 3.91 -31.30
N LYS A 38 26.92 4.56 -30.12
CA LYS A 38 28.03 5.33 -29.50
C LYS A 38 29.21 4.42 -29.17
N ARG A 39 28.96 3.21 -28.62
CA ARG A 39 30.00 2.21 -28.31
C ARG A 39 30.74 1.77 -29.57
N VAL A 40 30.00 1.39 -30.58
CA VAL A 40 30.59 0.97 -31.88
C VAL A 40 31.34 2.14 -32.56
N GLN A 41 30.87 3.36 -32.40
CA GLN A 41 31.54 4.54 -32.89
C GLN A 41 32.90 4.74 -32.20
N GLY A 42 33.01 4.53 -30.89
CA GLY A 42 34.29 4.57 -30.16
C GLY A 42 35.28 3.49 -30.61
N VAL A 43 34.78 2.30 -31.03
CA VAL A 43 35.63 1.24 -31.63
C VAL A 43 36.11 1.71 -33.02
N ILE A 44 35.28 2.32 -33.84
CA ILE A 44 35.65 2.87 -35.13
C ILE A 44 36.73 3.94 -34.99
N GLU A 45 36.63 4.79 -33.98
CA GLU A 45 37.65 5.82 -33.71
C GLU A 45 39.00 5.18 -33.34
N LYS A 46 39.02 4.13 -32.52
CA LYS A 46 40.22 3.36 -32.19
C LYS A 46 40.82 2.70 -33.44
N ILE A 47 39.99 2.06 -34.27
CA ILE A 47 40.43 1.45 -35.55
C ILE A 47 41.03 2.52 -36.45
N THR A 48 40.34 3.66 -36.62
CA THR A 48 40.79 4.72 -37.48
C THR A 48 42.11 5.34 -37.00
N LYS A 49 42.26 5.49 -35.68
CA LYS A 49 43.51 5.98 -35.08
C LYS A 49 44.64 4.98 -35.30
N ALA A 50 44.42 3.69 -34.97
CA ALA A 50 45.43 2.63 -35.16
C ALA A 50 45.85 2.48 -36.64
N GLN A 51 44.90 2.65 -37.59
CA GLN A 51 45.22 2.64 -39.02
C GLN A 51 46.07 3.83 -39.40
N LYS A 52 45.81 5.04 -38.87
CA LYS A 52 46.56 6.25 -39.11
C LYS A 52 47.96 6.19 -38.52
N ASP A 53 48.08 5.57 -37.32
CA ASP A 53 49.33 5.41 -36.59
C ASP A 53 50.15 4.19 -37.08
N GLY A 54 49.63 3.44 -38.08
CA GLY A 54 50.29 2.25 -38.64
C GLY A 54 50.38 1.04 -37.68
N THR A 55 49.68 1.11 -36.55
CA THR A 55 49.73 0.08 -35.51
C THR A 55 48.55 -0.93 -35.57
N PHE A 56 47.66 -0.74 -36.56
CA PHE A 56 46.44 -1.59 -36.67
C PHE A 56 46.81 -3.03 -37.08
N LYS A 57 46.44 -3.97 -36.19
CA LYS A 57 46.45 -5.41 -36.45
C LYS A 57 45.02 -5.90 -36.48
N TYR A 58 44.65 -6.57 -37.57
CA TYR A 58 43.25 -6.95 -37.78
C TYR A 58 42.79 -7.93 -36.72
N ARG A 59 43.65 -8.90 -36.31
CA ARG A 59 43.35 -9.91 -35.31
C ARG A 59 43.11 -9.32 -33.90
N ASP A 60 43.77 -8.24 -33.56
CA ASP A 60 43.58 -7.56 -32.25
C ASP A 60 42.17 -6.99 -32.08
N PHE A 61 41.55 -6.62 -33.20
CA PHE A 61 40.20 -6.05 -33.21
C PHE A 61 39.12 -7.08 -33.54
N PHE A 62 39.43 -8.09 -34.36
CA PHE A 62 38.48 -9.10 -34.87
C PHE A 62 39.12 -10.48 -34.92
N PRO A 63 39.38 -11.11 -33.73
CA PRO A 63 40.12 -12.37 -33.67
C PRO A 63 39.41 -13.55 -34.34
N GLU A 64 38.06 -13.53 -34.36
CA GLU A 64 37.22 -14.58 -34.95
C GLU A 64 36.85 -14.34 -36.41
N SER A 65 37.30 -13.22 -36.99
CA SER A 65 37.01 -12.91 -38.37
C SER A 65 37.83 -13.75 -39.35
N ALA A 66 37.17 -14.29 -40.37
CA ALA A 66 37.83 -14.97 -41.47
C ALA A 66 38.87 -14.07 -42.20
N LEU A 67 38.73 -12.74 -42.09
CA LEU A 67 39.66 -11.79 -42.66
C LEU A 67 40.94 -11.62 -41.81
N ALA A 68 40.92 -12.00 -40.55
CA ALA A 68 42.10 -11.95 -39.67
C ALA A 68 43.30 -12.78 -40.20
N SER A 69 43.02 -13.97 -40.72
CA SER A 69 44.05 -14.83 -41.32
C SER A 69 44.59 -14.28 -42.64
N ARG A 70 43.82 -13.46 -43.34
CA ARG A 70 44.23 -12.83 -44.59
C ARG A 70 45.18 -11.64 -44.39
N PHE A 71 44.96 -10.86 -43.33
CA PHE A 71 45.72 -9.63 -43.07
C PHE A 71 46.92 -9.84 -42.14
N ASP A 72 46.87 -10.85 -41.27
CA ASP A 72 47.93 -11.18 -40.31
C ASP A 72 48.35 -12.65 -40.47
N PRO A 73 48.95 -13.04 -41.64
CA PRO A 73 49.46 -14.41 -41.86
C PRO A 73 50.78 -14.60 -41.11
N GLY A 74 50.76 -15.37 -40.02
CA GLY A 74 52.06 -15.78 -39.47
C GLY A 74 52.22 -15.84 -37.96
N ILE A 75 51.14 -15.75 -37.19
CA ILE A 75 51.21 -15.99 -35.74
C ILE A 75 50.34 -17.23 -35.40
N ALA A 76 50.99 -18.43 -35.47
CA ALA A 76 50.44 -19.62 -34.87
C ALA A 76 50.53 -19.47 -33.36
N GLN A 77 49.41 -19.65 -32.69
CA GLN A 77 49.22 -19.92 -31.28
C GLN A 77 50.13 -19.15 -30.29
N ALA A 78 49.83 -17.89 -30.09
CA ALA A 78 50.02 -17.25 -28.78
C ALA A 78 48.67 -17.28 -28.06
N THR A 79 48.70 -17.68 -26.77
CA THR A 79 47.55 -17.61 -25.86
C THR A 79 46.59 -16.49 -26.20
N PRO A 80 45.27 -16.72 -26.27
CA PRO A 80 44.35 -15.68 -26.69
C PRO A 80 44.48 -14.50 -25.75
N ALA A 81 44.98 -13.39 -26.27
CA ALA A 81 44.77 -12.10 -25.64
C ALA A 81 43.26 -11.91 -25.51
N PRO A 82 42.73 -11.38 -24.40
CA PRO A 82 41.31 -11.24 -24.20
C PRO A 82 40.68 -10.51 -25.39
N SER A 83 39.66 -11.10 -25.97
CA SER A 83 38.98 -10.51 -27.13
C SER A 83 38.49 -9.12 -26.76
N ILE A 84 38.49 -8.19 -27.72
CA ILE A 84 37.92 -6.83 -27.49
C ILE A 84 36.48 -6.92 -27.01
N ALA A 85 35.77 -8.02 -27.32
CA ALA A 85 34.47 -8.35 -26.69
C ALA A 85 34.58 -8.55 -25.16
N GLU A 86 35.72 -9.07 -24.65
CA GLU A 86 36.02 -9.19 -23.22
C GLU A 86 36.58 -7.90 -22.64
N SER A 87 37.39 -7.14 -23.42
CA SER A 87 37.87 -5.79 -23.02
C SER A 87 36.77 -4.71 -23.00
N ILE A 88 35.70 -4.92 -23.73
CA ILE A 88 34.50 -4.05 -23.63
C ILE A 88 33.69 -4.40 -22.34
N ASN A 89 33.91 -5.59 -21.74
CA ASN A 89 33.25 -6.03 -20.52
C ASN A 89 33.98 -5.69 -19.21
N GLU A 90 35.22 -5.22 -19.24
CA GLU A 90 35.89 -4.67 -18.05
C GLU A 90 35.61 -3.18 -17.83
N ILE A 91 34.35 -2.77 -17.83
CA ILE A 91 33.96 -1.73 -16.89
C ILE A 91 34.07 -2.43 -15.54
N SER A 92 35.11 -2.10 -14.78
CA SER A 92 35.28 -2.54 -13.40
C SER A 92 34.11 -2.05 -12.57
N THR A 93 32.99 -2.77 -12.64
CA THR A 93 31.81 -2.43 -11.85
C THR A 93 32.03 -2.90 -10.41
N PRO A 94 31.56 -2.16 -9.42
CA PRO A 94 31.74 -2.53 -8.02
C PRO A 94 31.07 -3.88 -7.72
N LEU A 95 31.50 -4.50 -6.62
CA LEU A 95 30.83 -5.68 -6.09
C LEU A 95 29.38 -5.35 -5.71
N PHE A 96 28.50 -6.31 -5.91
CA PHE A 96 27.08 -6.15 -5.58
C PHE A 96 26.87 -5.74 -4.12
N SER A 97 27.65 -6.30 -3.17
CA SER A 97 27.54 -5.93 -1.76
C SER A 97 27.88 -4.45 -1.51
N THR A 98 28.95 -3.96 -2.13
CA THR A 98 29.37 -2.55 -2.00
C THR A 98 28.34 -1.61 -2.61
N PHE A 99 27.94 -1.90 -3.85
CA PHE A 99 26.97 -1.06 -4.56
C PHE A 99 25.59 -1.06 -3.89
N ALA A 100 25.12 -2.22 -3.44
CA ALA A 100 23.80 -2.33 -2.82
C ALA A 100 23.72 -1.59 -1.47
N ASN A 101 24.78 -1.60 -0.67
CA ASN A 101 24.84 -0.83 0.57
C ASN A 101 24.86 0.68 0.28
N GLN A 102 25.71 1.12 -0.65
CA GLN A 102 25.73 2.52 -1.09
C GLN A 102 24.35 2.97 -1.61
N TRP A 103 23.70 2.14 -2.42
CA TRP A 103 22.35 2.41 -2.94
C TRP A 103 21.31 2.57 -1.83
N VAL A 104 21.37 1.71 -0.79
CA VAL A 104 20.48 1.83 0.38
C VAL A 104 20.74 3.13 1.13
N ASP A 105 22.00 3.49 1.36
CA ASP A 105 22.36 4.71 2.10
C ASP A 105 21.87 5.97 1.35
N GLU A 106 22.08 6.02 0.04
CA GLU A 106 21.65 7.15 -0.80
C GLU A 106 20.12 7.34 -0.83
N HIS A 107 19.36 6.23 -0.91
CA HIS A 107 17.89 6.29 -0.96
C HIS A 107 17.22 6.27 0.42
N SER A 108 17.98 6.10 1.49
CA SER A 108 17.44 6.02 2.86
C SER A 108 16.64 7.26 3.26
N ILE A 109 16.99 8.43 2.72
CA ILE A 109 16.30 9.71 2.96
C ILE A 109 14.87 9.75 2.41
N GLU A 110 14.57 8.91 1.40
CA GLU A 110 13.25 8.84 0.76
C GLU A 110 12.31 7.87 1.48
N TRP A 111 12.86 7.00 2.31
CA TRP A 111 12.10 5.85 2.83
C TRP A 111 11.85 5.94 4.32
N ARG A 112 10.74 5.34 4.71
CA ARG A 112 10.41 5.16 6.12
C ARG A 112 11.35 4.15 6.77
N ARG A 113 11.64 4.34 8.05
CA ARG A 113 12.48 3.43 8.86
C ARG A 113 12.03 1.97 8.80
N SER A 114 10.72 1.73 8.86
CA SER A 114 10.15 0.37 8.74
C SER A 114 10.43 -0.28 7.38
N HIS A 115 10.42 0.51 6.30
CA HIS A 115 10.79 0.04 4.96
C HIS A 115 12.27 -0.26 4.88
N ILE A 116 13.14 0.65 5.31
CA ILE A 116 14.59 0.47 5.36
C ILE A 116 14.95 -0.81 6.12
N LYS A 117 14.40 -1.00 7.34
CA LYS A 117 14.64 -2.20 8.15
C LYS A 117 14.28 -3.50 7.41
N SER A 118 13.16 -3.53 6.72
CA SER A 118 12.72 -4.69 5.92
C SER A 118 13.61 -4.93 4.71
N LEU A 119 14.03 -3.85 4.04
CA LEU A 119 14.89 -3.86 2.87
C LEU A 119 16.29 -4.36 3.23
N VAL A 120 16.93 -3.77 4.25
CA VAL A 120 18.25 -4.16 4.77
C VAL A 120 18.24 -5.61 5.26
N SER A 121 17.20 -6.03 5.97
CA SER A 121 17.04 -7.44 6.38
C SER A 121 16.97 -8.38 5.17
N THR A 122 16.29 -7.98 4.09
CA THR A 122 16.20 -8.78 2.87
C THR A 122 17.52 -8.80 2.12
N LEU A 123 18.20 -7.67 2.03
CA LEU A 123 19.51 -7.52 1.40
C LEU A 123 20.53 -8.44 2.10
N ASN A 124 20.67 -8.32 3.41
CA ASN A 124 21.67 -9.07 4.20
C ASN A 124 21.37 -10.57 4.30
N SER A 125 20.08 -10.95 4.38
CA SER A 125 19.74 -12.37 4.57
C SER A 125 19.59 -13.15 3.27
N ARG A 126 19.45 -12.50 2.11
CA ARG A 126 19.12 -13.16 0.84
C ARG A 126 19.99 -12.74 -0.33
N LEU A 127 20.18 -11.43 -0.54
CA LEU A 127 20.86 -10.94 -1.76
C LEU A 127 22.40 -10.94 -1.62
N ILE A 128 22.93 -10.39 -0.54
CA ILE A 128 24.37 -10.35 -0.29
C ILE A 128 24.98 -11.77 -0.21
N PRO A 129 24.39 -12.76 0.48
CA PRO A 129 24.94 -14.09 0.51
C PRO A 129 25.04 -14.76 -0.86
N HIS A 130 24.21 -14.36 -1.83
CA HIS A 130 24.19 -14.97 -3.16
C HIS A 130 24.95 -14.17 -4.21
N PHE A 131 24.82 -12.84 -4.21
CA PHE A 131 25.38 -11.97 -5.24
C PHE A 131 26.52 -11.09 -4.73
N GLY A 132 26.75 -11.00 -3.43
CA GLY A 132 27.63 -10.01 -2.82
C GLY A 132 29.04 -9.93 -3.40
N ASN A 133 29.62 -11.07 -3.74
CA ASN A 133 30.97 -11.17 -4.28
C ASN A 133 31.03 -11.10 -5.83
N LYS A 134 29.91 -10.88 -6.50
CA LYS A 134 29.86 -10.69 -7.95
C LYS A 134 29.90 -9.21 -8.27
N ALA A 135 30.63 -8.81 -9.30
CA ALA A 135 30.54 -7.47 -9.86
C ALA A 135 29.11 -7.24 -10.43
N VAL A 136 28.50 -6.07 -10.20
CA VAL A 136 27.12 -5.82 -10.64
C VAL A 136 26.91 -5.99 -12.13
N GLY A 137 27.92 -5.64 -12.95
CA GLY A 137 27.89 -5.81 -14.41
C GLY A 137 28.09 -7.26 -14.88
N SER A 138 28.58 -8.16 -14.01
CA SER A 138 28.79 -9.57 -14.35
C SER A 138 27.59 -10.46 -14.02
N ILE A 139 26.59 -9.94 -13.29
CA ILE A 139 25.37 -10.68 -12.95
C ILE A 139 24.54 -10.88 -14.22
N THR A 140 24.18 -12.14 -14.50
CA THR A 140 23.41 -12.51 -15.69
C THR A 140 21.94 -12.76 -15.37
N LYS A 141 21.10 -12.74 -16.40
CA LYS A 141 19.70 -13.16 -16.28
C LYS A 141 19.57 -14.62 -15.79
N SER A 142 20.50 -15.49 -16.19
CA SER A 142 20.53 -16.88 -15.73
C SER A 142 20.75 -16.95 -14.22
N ASP A 143 21.69 -16.17 -13.68
CA ASP A 143 21.94 -16.12 -12.22
C ASP A 143 20.67 -15.74 -11.46
N ILE A 144 19.93 -14.73 -11.94
CA ILE A 144 18.68 -14.28 -11.29
C ILE A 144 17.60 -15.36 -11.34
N LEU A 145 17.48 -16.09 -12.44
CA LEU A 145 16.50 -17.17 -12.58
C LEU A 145 16.86 -18.38 -11.71
N VAL A 146 18.14 -18.74 -11.63
CA VAL A 146 18.64 -19.78 -10.72
C VAL A 146 18.38 -19.38 -9.27
N PHE A 147 18.74 -18.17 -8.88
CA PHE A 147 18.45 -17.65 -7.55
C PHE A 147 16.95 -17.68 -7.22
N ARG A 148 16.09 -17.26 -8.16
CA ARG A 148 14.65 -17.36 -7.98
C ARG A 148 14.17 -18.79 -7.73
N ALA A 149 14.76 -19.77 -8.42
CA ALA A 149 14.45 -21.17 -8.23
C ALA A 149 14.92 -21.68 -6.85
N THR A 150 16.08 -21.23 -6.35
CA THR A 150 16.56 -21.58 -5.00
C THR A 150 15.62 -21.03 -3.91
N LEU A 151 15.12 -19.80 -4.06
CA LEU A 151 14.16 -19.20 -3.12
C LEU A 151 12.86 -20.03 -2.98
N ALA A 152 12.46 -20.72 -4.05
CA ALA A 152 11.30 -21.60 -4.02
C ALA A 152 11.54 -22.93 -3.26
N LYS A 153 12.80 -23.26 -2.97
CA LYS A 153 13.21 -24.50 -2.28
C LYS A 153 13.71 -24.23 -0.85
N VAL A 154 13.92 -22.97 -0.45
CA VAL A 154 14.38 -22.64 0.91
C VAL A 154 13.31 -23.02 1.92
N LYS A 155 13.71 -23.68 3.03
CA LYS A 155 12.80 -23.99 4.13
C LYS A 155 12.03 -22.74 4.58
N GLY A 156 10.73 -22.80 4.47
CA GLY A 156 9.80 -21.74 4.87
C GLY A 156 9.57 -21.73 6.38
N ARG A 157 8.59 -20.95 6.84
CA ARG A 157 8.18 -20.90 8.26
C ARG A 157 7.30 -22.14 8.58
N GLY A 158 7.66 -22.89 9.60
CA GLY A 158 7.03 -24.18 9.95
C GLY A 158 7.33 -25.24 8.90
N ASP A 159 6.38 -26.09 8.59
CA ASP A 159 6.52 -27.21 7.64
C ASP A 159 6.38 -26.83 6.17
N LYS A 160 6.38 -25.54 5.85
CA LYS A 160 6.25 -25.08 4.47
C LYS A 160 7.56 -25.13 3.73
N GLU A 161 7.58 -25.87 2.63
CA GLU A 161 8.66 -25.79 1.66
C GLU A 161 8.55 -24.53 0.81
N GLY A 162 9.66 -23.83 0.65
CA GLY A 162 9.78 -22.67 -0.20
C GLY A 162 9.22 -21.36 0.40
N LEU A 163 9.68 -20.26 -0.16
CA LEU A 163 9.09 -18.95 0.09
C LEU A 163 7.82 -18.78 -0.74
N SER A 164 6.87 -18.00 -0.22
CA SER A 164 5.65 -17.69 -0.99
C SER A 164 5.98 -16.91 -2.27
N PRO A 165 5.20 -17.09 -3.36
CA PRO A 165 5.38 -16.32 -4.60
C PRO A 165 5.42 -14.81 -4.38
N LYS A 166 4.64 -14.30 -3.42
CA LYS A 166 4.67 -12.89 -3.04
C LYS A 166 6.05 -12.50 -2.49
N ARG A 167 6.60 -13.29 -1.55
CA ARG A 167 7.91 -12.99 -0.96
C ARG A 167 9.04 -13.10 -1.98
N ILE A 168 8.98 -14.08 -2.87
CA ILE A 168 9.95 -14.22 -3.98
C ILE A 168 9.88 -12.98 -4.89
N ASN A 169 8.68 -12.53 -5.26
CA ASN A 169 8.52 -11.32 -6.08
C ASN A 169 9.06 -10.06 -5.38
N GLU A 170 8.91 -9.93 -4.06
CA GLU A 170 9.48 -8.83 -3.29
C GLU A 170 11.02 -8.85 -3.33
N ILE A 171 11.63 -10.01 -3.12
CA ILE A 171 13.10 -10.17 -3.14
C ILE A 171 13.66 -9.87 -4.55
N ILE A 172 13.04 -10.45 -5.59
CA ILE A 172 13.46 -10.22 -6.99
C ILE A 172 13.16 -8.77 -7.40
N GLY A 173 12.11 -8.14 -6.86
CA GLY A 173 11.79 -6.73 -7.06
C GLY A 173 12.89 -5.82 -6.53
N LEU A 174 13.39 -6.07 -5.32
CA LEU A 174 14.52 -5.34 -4.74
C LEU A 174 15.80 -5.53 -5.57
N LEU A 175 16.13 -6.77 -5.93
CA LEU A 175 17.29 -7.06 -6.79
C LEU A 175 17.20 -6.31 -8.12
N ARG A 176 16.00 -6.25 -8.73
CA ARG A 176 15.77 -5.51 -9.98
C ARG A 176 16.00 -4.01 -9.82
N GLN A 177 15.56 -3.40 -8.72
CA GLN A 177 15.79 -1.98 -8.47
C GLN A 177 17.28 -1.66 -8.40
N ILE A 178 18.03 -2.44 -7.61
CA ILE A 178 19.48 -2.27 -7.46
C ILE A 178 20.21 -2.48 -8.81
N LEU A 179 19.87 -3.54 -9.56
CA LEU A 179 20.52 -3.83 -10.84
C LEU A 179 20.12 -2.83 -11.96
N ASN A 180 18.93 -2.28 -11.94
CA ASN A 180 18.53 -1.24 -12.90
C ASN A 180 19.31 0.05 -12.64
N GLU A 181 19.45 0.44 -11.37
CA GLU A 181 20.25 1.61 -11.00
C GLU A 181 21.73 1.42 -11.34
N ALA A 182 22.29 0.23 -11.02
CA ALA A 182 23.64 -0.09 -11.42
C ALA A 182 23.82 -0.06 -12.96
N ALA A 183 22.85 -0.58 -13.70
CA ALA A 183 22.87 -0.59 -15.15
C ALA A 183 22.85 0.83 -15.75
N ASP A 184 22.12 1.76 -15.12
CA ASP A 184 22.09 3.16 -15.52
C ASP A 184 23.41 3.86 -15.20
N ARG A 185 23.95 3.71 -13.98
CA ARG A 185 25.20 4.35 -13.55
C ARG A 185 26.44 3.85 -14.27
N PHE A 186 26.50 2.54 -14.56
CA PHE A 186 27.67 1.91 -15.19
C PHE A 186 27.43 1.58 -16.67
N GLU A 187 26.39 2.10 -17.28
CA GLU A 187 26.09 2.02 -18.72
C GLU A 187 26.06 0.59 -19.29
N PHE A 188 25.52 -0.39 -18.55
CA PHE A 188 25.30 -1.74 -19.07
C PHE A 188 23.80 -2.07 -19.19
N THR A 189 23.44 -3.13 -19.90
CA THR A 189 22.04 -3.57 -20.01
C THR A 189 21.64 -4.36 -18.76
N SER A 190 20.61 -3.91 -18.04
CA SER A 190 20.15 -4.60 -16.83
C SER A 190 19.76 -6.06 -17.11
N PRO A 191 20.37 -7.04 -16.41
CA PRO A 191 20.03 -8.45 -16.55
C PRO A 191 18.63 -8.77 -16.01
N ALA A 192 18.03 -7.86 -15.24
CA ALA A 192 16.69 -8.01 -14.67
C ALA A 192 15.56 -7.62 -15.65
N LEU A 193 15.90 -7.15 -16.86
CA LEU A 193 14.92 -6.84 -17.89
C LEU A 193 14.12 -8.10 -18.28
N ASN A 194 12.81 -7.91 -18.49
CA ASN A 194 11.88 -8.96 -18.96
C ASN A 194 11.80 -10.22 -18.07
N ILE A 195 12.17 -10.11 -16.78
CA ILE A 195 11.88 -11.17 -15.81
C ILE A 195 10.44 -11.04 -15.34
N LYS A 196 9.57 -11.98 -15.73
CA LYS A 196 8.16 -12.01 -15.34
C LYS A 196 8.04 -12.32 -13.84
N THR A 197 7.15 -11.59 -13.16
CA THR A 197 6.78 -11.88 -11.76
C THR A 197 6.00 -13.18 -11.66
N LEU A 198 6.13 -13.88 -10.55
CA LEU A 198 5.33 -15.05 -10.26
C LEU A 198 3.87 -14.65 -10.04
N ARG A 199 2.95 -15.46 -10.57
CA ARG A 199 1.51 -15.24 -10.40
C ARG A 199 1.12 -15.36 -8.93
N LEU A 200 0.45 -14.35 -8.40
CA LEU A 200 -0.10 -14.39 -7.06
C LEU A 200 -1.54 -14.92 -7.09
N ARG A 201 -1.83 -15.88 -6.22
CA ARG A 201 -3.22 -16.27 -5.98
C ARG A 201 -3.90 -15.16 -5.21
N LYS A 202 -5.11 -14.78 -5.63
CA LYS A 202 -5.93 -13.85 -4.85
C LYS A 202 -6.19 -14.48 -3.49
N THR A 203 -5.85 -13.78 -2.44
CA THR A 203 -6.21 -14.18 -1.08
C THR A 203 -7.58 -13.58 -0.78
N ASP A 204 -8.53 -14.44 -0.46
CA ASP A 204 -9.84 -13.97 -0.04
C ASP A 204 -9.75 -13.40 1.38
N VAL A 205 -10.43 -12.28 1.58
CA VAL A 205 -10.66 -11.80 2.95
C VAL A 205 -11.66 -12.75 3.62
N ASP A 206 -11.51 -12.90 4.93
CA ASP A 206 -12.34 -13.80 5.74
C ASP A 206 -12.87 -12.99 6.94
N PRO A 207 -13.84 -12.07 6.72
CA PRO A 207 -14.39 -11.24 7.77
C PRO A 207 -15.17 -12.08 8.78
N PHE A 208 -15.34 -11.56 9.98
CA PHE A 208 -16.20 -12.13 11.00
C PHE A 208 -17.66 -11.78 10.70
N SER A 209 -18.57 -12.70 11.02
CA SER A 209 -20.00 -12.40 11.08
C SER A 209 -20.31 -11.45 12.24
N LEU A 210 -21.45 -10.77 12.21
CA LEU A 210 -21.89 -9.95 13.34
C LEU A 210 -22.04 -10.79 14.62
N VAL A 211 -22.51 -12.03 14.49
CA VAL A 211 -22.63 -12.99 15.61
C VAL A 211 -21.25 -13.31 16.19
N ASP A 212 -20.22 -13.54 15.35
CA ASP A 212 -18.87 -13.78 15.85
C ASP A 212 -18.32 -12.54 16.57
N VAL A 213 -18.57 -11.34 16.03
CA VAL A 213 -18.18 -10.09 16.70
C VAL A 213 -18.82 -9.95 18.06
N GLN A 214 -20.13 -10.25 18.19
CA GLN A 214 -20.84 -10.23 19.46
C GLN A 214 -20.26 -11.26 20.47
N ARG A 215 -19.96 -12.47 20.01
CA ARG A 215 -19.30 -13.50 20.84
C ARG A 215 -17.92 -13.05 21.32
N ILE A 216 -17.12 -12.46 20.44
CA ILE A 216 -15.79 -11.90 20.76
C ILE A 216 -15.94 -10.81 21.83
N LEU A 217 -16.84 -9.84 21.64
CA LEU A 217 -17.05 -8.72 22.57
C LEU A 217 -17.65 -9.14 23.92
N ALA A 218 -18.39 -10.23 23.96
CA ALA A 218 -18.93 -10.79 25.19
C ALA A 218 -17.88 -11.56 26.02
N THR A 219 -16.89 -12.17 25.34
CA THR A 219 -15.95 -13.11 25.98
C THR A 219 -14.58 -12.46 26.25
N VAL A 220 -14.20 -11.43 25.49
CA VAL A 220 -12.90 -10.78 25.65
C VAL A 220 -12.75 -10.23 27.08
N ARG A 221 -11.51 -10.28 27.59
CA ARG A 221 -11.17 -9.67 28.89
C ARG A 221 -11.67 -8.22 28.95
N PRO A 222 -12.20 -7.78 30.12
CA PRO A 222 -12.78 -6.44 30.25
C PRO A 222 -11.85 -5.30 29.85
N ASP A 223 -10.55 -5.42 30.16
CA ASP A 223 -9.52 -4.42 29.85
C ASP A 223 -9.22 -4.27 28.33
N TYR A 224 -9.63 -5.24 27.52
CA TYR A 224 -9.51 -5.16 26.04
C TYR A 224 -10.85 -4.90 25.34
N LYS A 225 -11.97 -4.87 26.07
CA LYS A 225 -13.30 -4.75 25.46
C LYS A 225 -13.43 -3.48 24.61
N ASP A 226 -13.03 -2.34 25.16
CA ASP A 226 -13.15 -1.05 24.49
C ASP A 226 -12.17 -0.93 23.30
N TYR A 227 -11.01 -1.58 23.37
CA TYR A 227 -10.10 -1.74 22.24
C TYR A 227 -10.74 -2.52 21.09
N PHE A 228 -11.41 -3.66 21.38
CA PHE A 228 -12.07 -4.46 20.35
C PHE A 228 -13.28 -3.75 19.74
N VAL A 229 -14.09 -3.06 20.55
CA VAL A 229 -15.20 -2.23 20.07
C VAL A 229 -14.67 -1.18 19.10
N THR A 230 -13.63 -0.45 19.50
CA THR A 230 -13.02 0.57 18.67
C THR A 230 -12.50 -0.03 17.35
N ARG A 231 -11.80 -1.15 17.37
CA ARG A 231 -11.26 -1.77 16.16
C ARG A 231 -12.32 -2.31 15.21
N PHE A 232 -13.34 -2.98 15.72
CA PHE A 232 -14.40 -3.57 14.88
C PHE A 232 -15.29 -2.51 14.24
N PHE A 233 -15.50 -1.36 14.91
CA PHE A 233 -16.48 -0.38 14.44
C PHE A 233 -15.85 0.91 13.86
N THR A 234 -14.52 1.04 13.87
CA THR A 234 -13.80 2.12 13.17
C THR A 234 -13.02 1.67 11.95
N GLY A 235 -12.74 0.37 11.85
CA GLY A 235 -11.93 -0.19 10.78
C GLY A 235 -10.48 0.33 10.76
N MET A 236 -9.96 0.91 11.84
CA MET A 236 -8.60 1.41 11.94
C MET A 236 -7.57 0.29 11.73
N ARG A 237 -6.42 0.63 11.14
CA ARG A 237 -5.28 -0.29 11.04
C ARG A 237 -4.67 -0.53 12.41
N THR A 238 -4.02 -1.66 12.60
CA THR A 238 -3.40 -2.00 13.91
C THR A 238 -2.48 -0.90 14.44
N GLY A 239 -1.57 -0.40 13.60
CA GLY A 239 -0.65 0.67 14.01
C GLY A 239 -1.36 1.99 14.29
N GLU A 240 -2.47 2.29 13.62
CA GLU A 240 -3.29 3.48 13.87
C GLU A 240 -3.97 3.40 15.24
N VAL A 241 -4.47 2.23 15.64
CA VAL A 241 -5.10 2.06 16.96
C VAL A 241 -4.05 2.03 18.08
N HIS A 242 -2.91 1.35 17.85
CA HIS A 242 -1.84 1.30 18.85
C HIS A 242 -1.17 2.67 19.04
N GLY A 243 -1.08 3.49 18.00
CA GLY A 243 -0.54 4.85 18.06
C GLY A 243 -1.60 5.94 18.28
N LEU A 244 -2.86 5.57 18.58
CA LEU A 244 -3.91 6.55 18.82
C LEU A 244 -3.65 7.30 20.14
N LYS A 245 -3.58 8.62 20.06
CA LYS A 245 -3.37 9.48 21.22
C LYS A 245 -4.64 10.26 21.55
N TRP A 246 -4.81 10.60 22.85
CA TRP A 246 -5.99 11.32 23.32
C TRP A 246 -6.18 12.68 22.65
N LYS A 247 -5.10 13.38 22.30
CA LYS A 247 -5.15 14.66 21.54
C LYS A 247 -5.87 14.55 20.18
N TYR A 248 -6.03 13.34 19.67
CA TYR A 248 -6.71 13.07 18.38
C TYR A 248 -8.14 12.55 18.53
N VAL A 249 -8.64 12.41 19.76
CA VAL A 249 -10.01 11.98 20.04
C VAL A 249 -10.83 13.21 20.41
N ASP A 250 -11.75 13.59 19.54
CA ASP A 250 -12.64 14.72 19.75
C ASP A 250 -14.03 14.19 20.09
N PHE A 251 -14.41 14.33 21.37
CA PHE A 251 -15.69 13.85 21.87
C PHE A 251 -16.85 14.78 21.50
N ASP A 252 -16.60 16.07 21.32
CA ASP A 252 -17.65 17.05 20.97
C ASP A 252 -18.09 16.87 19.53
N LEU A 253 -17.12 16.74 18.61
CA LEU A 253 -17.37 16.47 17.20
C LEU A 253 -17.60 14.98 16.90
N ARG A 254 -17.40 14.10 17.88
CA ARG A 254 -17.47 12.64 17.73
C ARG A 254 -16.59 12.11 16.59
N ILE A 255 -15.34 12.55 16.53
CA ILE A 255 -14.37 12.14 15.52
C ILE A 255 -13.06 11.67 16.14
N ILE A 256 -12.42 10.71 15.45
CA ILE A 256 -11.06 10.28 15.70
C ILE A 256 -10.21 10.77 14.53
N ARG A 257 -9.22 11.62 14.82
CA ARG A 257 -8.29 12.14 13.80
C ARG A 257 -7.12 11.16 13.65
N VAL A 258 -7.07 10.39 12.56
CA VAL A 258 -5.94 9.50 12.27
C VAL A 258 -4.81 10.34 11.66
N ARG A 259 -3.75 10.58 12.42
CA ARG A 259 -2.59 11.39 11.99
C ARG A 259 -1.26 10.65 12.12
N GLU A 260 -1.17 9.77 13.09
CA GLU A 260 0.04 9.01 13.44
C GLU A 260 -0.25 7.51 13.44
N THR A 261 0.81 6.71 13.38
CA THR A 261 0.75 5.25 13.45
C THR A 261 1.95 4.74 14.24
N PHE A 262 1.74 3.77 15.13
CA PHE A 262 2.82 3.15 15.87
C PHE A 262 3.35 1.92 15.13
N VAL A 263 4.62 1.97 14.74
CA VAL A 263 5.25 0.90 13.94
C VAL A 263 6.66 0.64 14.45
N LEU A 264 6.97 -0.61 14.74
CA LEU A 264 8.30 -1.06 15.19
C LEU A 264 8.84 -0.33 16.43
N GLY A 265 7.96 0.08 17.34
CA GLY A 265 8.34 0.73 18.59
C GLY A 265 8.41 2.25 18.53
N GLU A 266 8.01 2.87 17.43
CA GLU A 266 8.07 4.32 17.22
C GLU A 266 6.80 4.85 16.57
N ASP A 267 6.48 6.12 16.85
CA ASP A 267 5.45 6.86 16.15
C ASP A 267 5.94 7.30 14.78
N GLU A 268 5.22 6.96 13.74
CA GLU A 268 5.45 7.41 12.37
C GLU A 268 4.21 8.16 11.86
N TYR A 269 4.41 9.15 11.00
CA TYR A 269 3.30 9.76 10.26
C TYR A 269 2.61 8.70 9.38
N THR A 270 1.32 8.90 9.08
CA THR A 270 0.57 8.00 8.20
C THR A 270 1.22 7.87 6.82
N LYS A 271 1.10 6.68 6.20
CA LYS A 271 1.88 6.28 5.00
C LYS A 271 1.72 7.19 3.78
N THR A 272 0.59 7.84 3.65
CA THR A 272 0.26 8.76 2.53
C THR A 272 -0.68 9.84 3.06
N ASP A 273 -0.73 10.99 2.41
CA ASP A 273 -1.68 12.06 2.75
C ASP A 273 -3.13 11.57 2.77
N GLY A 274 -3.49 10.67 1.84
CA GLY A 274 -4.80 10.00 1.84
C GLY A 274 -5.06 9.04 3.01
N SER A 275 -4.04 8.71 3.81
CA SER A 275 -4.23 7.94 5.05
C SER A 275 -4.60 8.81 6.24
N GLN A 276 -4.31 10.11 6.20
CA GLN A 276 -4.82 11.07 7.16
C GLN A 276 -6.32 11.25 6.92
N ARG A 277 -7.09 11.04 7.96
CA ARG A 277 -8.55 11.10 7.87
C ARG A 277 -9.19 11.29 9.22
N ASP A 278 -10.44 11.69 9.19
CA ASP A 278 -11.28 11.77 10.35
C ASP A 278 -12.31 10.64 10.32
N ILE A 279 -12.34 9.84 11.36
CA ILE A 279 -13.27 8.71 11.51
C ILE A 279 -14.41 9.16 12.42
N GLN A 280 -15.63 8.99 11.95
CA GLN A 280 -16.83 9.26 12.75
C GLN A 280 -17.03 8.15 13.79
N MET A 281 -17.32 8.54 15.02
CA MET A 281 -17.63 7.60 16.09
C MET A 281 -19.11 7.23 16.05
N SER A 282 -19.38 5.93 15.90
CA SER A 282 -20.70 5.40 16.25
C SER A 282 -20.90 5.44 17.76
N GLN A 283 -22.15 5.34 18.23
CA GLN A 283 -22.44 5.39 19.69
C GLN A 283 -21.61 4.34 20.48
N PRO A 284 -21.50 3.07 20.06
CA PRO A 284 -20.68 2.10 20.78
C PRO A 284 -19.18 2.50 20.86
N VAL A 285 -18.64 3.13 19.83
CA VAL A 285 -17.24 3.61 19.83
C VAL A 285 -17.07 4.79 20.78
N PHE A 286 -18.02 5.73 20.77
CA PHE A 286 -18.02 6.87 21.67
C PHE A 286 -18.05 6.43 23.14
N ASP A 287 -18.97 5.52 23.48
CA ASP A 287 -19.10 5.00 24.86
C ASP A 287 -17.85 4.23 25.31
N ALA A 288 -17.27 3.42 24.39
CA ALA A 288 -16.02 2.69 24.65
C ALA A 288 -14.85 3.63 24.92
N LEU A 289 -14.71 4.69 24.09
CA LEU A 289 -13.62 5.66 24.26
C LEU A 289 -13.82 6.54 25.51
N LYS A 290 -15.05 6.87 25.89
CA LYS A 290 -15.33 7.57 27.15
C LYS A 290 -14.90 6.75 28.36
N LYS A 291 -15.25 5.47 28.42
CA LYS A 291 -14.79 4.54 29.46
C LYS A 291 -13.27 4.39 29.46
N GLN A 292 -12.69 4.23 28.29
CA GLN A 292 -11.23 4.12 28.18
C GLN A 292 -10.52 5.41 28.65
N PHE A 293 -11.13 6.58 28.45
CA PHE A 293 -10.58 7.84 28.94
C PHE A 293 -10.50 7.91 30.46
N GLU A 294 -11.51 7.38 31.15
CA GLU A 294 -11.48 7.27 32.62
C GLU A 294 -10.32 6.41 33.13
N VAL A 295 -9.87 5.44 32.29
CA VAL A 295 -8.78 4.50 32.66
C VAL A 295 -7.40 5.03 32.29
N THR A 296 -7.23 5.59 31.10
CA THR A 296 -5.90 5.92 30.57
C THR A 296 -5.69 7.40 30.29
N GLY A 297 -6.75 8.22 30.33
CA GLY A 297 -6.67 9.64 29.96
C GLY A 297 -5.73 10.50 30.81
N SER A 298 -5.56 10.14 32.09
CA SER A 298 -4.62 10.83 33.01
C SER A 298 -3.29 10.09 33.13
N VAL A 299 -3.14 8.88 32.57
CA VAL A 299 -1.98 8.01 32.77
C VAL A 299 -1.04 7.98 31.56
N SER A 300 -1.60 8.13 30.37
CA SER A 300 -0.87 7.98 29.13
C SER A 300 -1.40 8.92 28.04
N GLU A 301 -0.54 9.38 27.16
CA GLU A 301 -0.96 10.06 25.94
C GLU A 301 -1.70 9.12 24.97
N TYR A 302 -1.44 7.80 25.07
CA TYR A 302 -2.05 6.79 24.21
C TYR A 302 -3.40 6.31 24.74
N VAL A 303 -4.38 6.16 23.85
CA VAL A 303 -5.71 5.67 24.20
C VAL A 303 -5.64 4.24 24.71
N PHE A 304 -4.91 3.37 24.02
CA PHE A 304 -4.71 1.98 24.39
C PHE A 304 -3.22 1.72 24.67
N CYS A 305 -2.91 1.54 25.93
CA CYS A 305 -1.54 1.37 26.39
C CYS A 305 -1.37 0.12 27.25
N ASN A 306 -0.13 -0.28 27.47
CA ASN A 306 0.23 -1.31 28.46
C ASN A 306 0.30 -0.70 29.87
N LEU A 307 0.63 -1.53 30.85
CA LEU A 307 0.73 -1.13 32.25
C LEU A 307 1.78 -0.03 32.52
N MET A 308 2.71 0.18 31.59
CA MET A 308 3.76 1.20 31.65
C MET A 308 3.35 2.47 30.89
N GLY A 309 2.10 2.60 30.46
CA GLY A 309 1.65 3.74 29.67
C GLY A 309 2.15 3.76 28.23
N GLN A 310 2.84 2.71 27.76
CA GLN A 310 3.40 2.62 26.41
C GLN A 310 2.41 1.98 25.44
N PRO A 311 2.51 2.25 24.14
CA PRO A 311 1.65 1.63 23.12
C PRO A 311 1.65 0.11 23.19
N LEU A 312 0.56 -0.50 22.79
CA LEU A 312 0.45 -1.96 22.71
C LEU A 312 1.40 -2.51 21.64
N ASP A 313 2.20 -3.53 22.01
CA ASP A 313 3.00 -4.27 21.04
C ASP A 313 2.12 -5.23 20.24
N ASN A 314 2.25 -5.15 18.91
CA ASN A 314 1.41 -5.93 18.00
C ASN A 314 1.63 -7.45 18.13
N LYS A 315 2.87 -7.87 18.40
CA LYS A 315 3.18 -9.30 18.57
C LYS A 315 2.60 -9.82 19.87
N ASN A 316 2.81 -9.09 20.98
CA ASN A 316 2.26 -9.46 22.29
C ASN A 316 0.72 -9.49 22.25
N PHE A 317 0.08 -8.49 21.65
CA PHE A 317 -1.37 -8.48 21.45
C PHE A 317 -1.84 -9.72 20.67
N SER A 318 -1.19 -10.02 19.56
CA SER A 318 -1.58 -11.15 18.71
C SER A 318 -1.41 -12.49 19.43
N ASP A 319 -0.25 -12.71 20.07
CA ASP A 319 0.12 -13.99 20.65
C ASP A 319 -0.57 -14.25 22.01
N ARG A 320 -0.82 -13.20 22.81
CA ARG A 320 -1.34 -13.34 24.18
C ARG A 320 -2.83 -13.01 24.33
N VAL A 321 -3.41 -12.26 23.41
CA VAL A 321 -4.81 -11.84 23.50
C VAL A 321 -5.62 -12.39 22.33
N TRP A 322 -5.22 -12.04 21.08
CA TRP A 322 -6.05 -12.32 19.92
C TRP A 322 -6.20 -13.80 19.58
N TYR A 323 -5.11 -14.52 19.36
CA TYR A 323 -5.20 -15.92 18.99
C TYR A 323 -5.72 -16.82 20.12
N PRO A 324 -5.34 -16.63 21.41
CA PRO A 324 -5.97 -17.36 22.50
C PRO A 324 -7.48 -17.15 22.57
N LEU A 325 -7.98 -15.92 22.38
CA LEU A 325 -9.40 -15.62 22.36
C LEU A 325 -10.13 -16.36 21.23
N LEU A 326 -9.57 -16.37 20.02
CA LEU A 326 -10.18 -17.10 18.90
C LEU A 326 -10.23 -18.61 19.17
N ARG A 327 -9.15 -19.20 19.71
CA ARG A 327 -9.13 -20.62 20.08
C ARG A 327 -10.16 -20.94 21.16
N HIS A 328 -10.28 -20.09 22.18
CA HIS A 328 -11.28 -20.28 23.25
C HIS A 328 -12.72 -20.25 22.73
N LEU A 329 -12.98 -19.41 21.72
CA LEU A 329 -14.28 -19.32 21.06
C LEU A 329 -14.49 -20.35 19.94
N GLU A 330 -13.51 -21.23 19.71
CA GLU A 330 -13.51 -22.20 18.60
C GLU A 330 -13.70 -21.55 17.23
N LEU A 331 -13.28 -20.28 17.11
CA LEU A 331 -13.32 -19.55 15.85
C LEU A 331 -12.07 -19.84 15.03
N LYS A 332 -12.25 -19.95 13.72
CA LYS A 332 -11.11 -20.07 12.79
C LYS A 332 -10.08 -18.99 13.06
N GLU A 333 -8.81 -19.37 13.14
CA GLU A 333 -7.73 -18.41 13.32
C GLU A 333 -7.63 -17.47 12.14
N ARG A 334 -7.80 -16.18 12.39
CA ARG A 334 -7.70 -15.08 11.44
C ARG A 334 -6.72 -14.04 11.96
N ARG A 335 -6.00 -13.37 11.07
CA ARG A 335 -5.09 -12.28 11.48
C ARG A 335 -5.91 -11.12 12.07
N PRO A 336 -5.35 -10.34 13.04
CA PRO A 336 -6.05 -9.19 13.63
C PRO A 336 -6.55 -8.17 12.59
N TYR A 337 -5.92 -8.10 11.42
CA TYR A 337 -6.34 -7.22 10.32
C TYR A 337 -7.74 -7.54 9.77
N GLN A 338 -8.26 -8.76 10.03
CA GLN A 338 -9.63 -9.12 9.64
C GLN A 338 -10.70 -8.30 10.37
N MET A 339 -10.41 -7.72 11.54
CA MET A 339 -11.33 -6.77 12.18
C MET A 339 -11.66 -5.57 11.28
N ARG A 340 -10.66 -5.04 10.56
CA ARG A 340 -10.88 -3.97 9.58
C ARG A 340 -11.68 -4.43 8.37
N HIS A 341 -11.45 -5.65 7.90
CA HIS A 341 -12.26 -6.24 6.83
C HIS A 341 -13.70 -6.44 7.29
N THR A 342 -13.89 -6.84 8.55
CA THR A 342 -15.23 -6.96 9.18
C THR A 342 -15.95 -5.61 9.22
N ALA A 343 -15.29 -4.53 9.66
CA ALA A 343 -15.89 -3.19 9.63
C ALA A 343 -16.39 -2.83 8.23
N ALA A 344 -15.53 -3.02 7.22
CA ALA A 344 -15.88 -2.70 5.84
C ALA A 344 -17.11 -3.51 5.34
N THR A 345 -17.15 -4.81 5.65
CA THR A 345 -18.26 -5.66 5.22
C THR A 345 -19.55 -5.37 5.97
N LEU A 346 -19.47 -5.06 7.27
CA LEU A 346 -20.65 -4.65 8.05
C LEU A 346 -21.23 -3.33 7.55
N TRP A 347 -20.41 -2.34 7.27
CA TRP A 347 -20.88 -1.06 6.69
C TRP A 347 -21.51 -1.23 5.31
N LEU A 348 -20.89 -2.04 4.44
CA LEU A 348 -21.50 -2.37 3.13
C LEU A 348 -22.83 -3.10 3.30
N ALA A 349 -22.91 -4.07 4.22
CA ALA A 349 -24.12 -4.82 4.49
C ALA A 349 -25.24 -3.94 5.11
N SER A 350 -24.90 -2.92 5.89
CA SER A 350 -25.86 -1.94 6.44
C SER A 350 -26.32 -0.91 5.41
N GLY A 351 -25.72 -0.85 4.22
CA GLY A 351 -26.13 0.04 3.14
C GLY A 351 -25.42 1.41 3.16
N GLU A 352 -24.33 1.54 3.90
CA GLU A 352 -23.53 2.77 3.90
C GLU A 352 -22.95 3.06 2.51
N ALA A 353 -22.82 4.33 2.17
CA ALA A 353 -22.29 4.77 0.88
C ALA A 353 -20.82 4.32 0.70
N PRO A 354 -20.46 3.70 -0.43
CA PRO A 354 -19.10 3.22 -0.68
C PRO A 354 -18.03 4.31 -0.55
N GLU A 355 -18.34 5.54 -0.94
CA GLU A 355 -17.46 6.71 -0.82
C GLU A 355 -17.18 7.06 0.64
N TRP A 356 -18.22 7.00 1.48
CA TRP A 356 -18.08 7.20 2.92
C TRP A 356 -17.21 6.11 3.54
N ILE A 357 -17.49 4.83 3.21
CA ILE A 357 -16.68 3.68 3.69
C ILE A 357 -15.23 3.82 3.26
N ALA A 358 -14.97 4.19 2.00
CA ALA A 358 -13.62 4.40 1.49
C ALA A 358 -12.89 5.49 2.29
N ARG A 359 -13.55 6.62 2.58
CA ARG A 359 -13.00 7.69 3.43
C ARG A 359 -12.72 7.20 4.86
N GLN A 360 -13.67 6.51 5.51
CA GLN A 360 -13.48 5.97 6.86
C GLN A 360 -12.29 5.01 6.92
N LEU A 361 -12.11 4.19 5.89
CA LEU A 361 -10.99 3.28 5.79
C LEU A 361 -9.67 3.95 5.35
N GLY A 362 -9.68 5.16 4.80
CA GLY A 362 -8.51 5.80 4.18
C GLY A 362 -8.05 5.04 2.94
N HIS A 363 -8.98 4.74 2.06
CA HIS A 363 -8.73 4.27 0.70
C HIS A 363 -8.75 5.48 -0.23
N THR A 364 -7.83 5.53 -1.17
CA THR A 364 -7.75 6.61 -2.17
C THR A 364 -8.88 6.58 -3.19
N SER A 365 -9.52 5.41 -3.36
CA SER A 365 -10.66 5.23 -4.26
C SER A 365 -11.59 4.12 -3.77
N THR A 366 -12.83 4.13 -4.25
CA THR A 366 -13.82 3.07 -4.02
C THR A 366 -13.48 1.77 -4.76
N GLU A 367 -12.60 1.83 -5.78
CA GLU A 367 -12.15 0.64 -6.53
C GLU A 367 -11.56 -0.42 -5.60
N MET A 368 -10.72 0.00 -4.64
CA MET A 368 -10.14 -0.91 -3.65
C MET A 368 -11.24 -1.60 -2.83
N LEU A 369 -12.27 -0.86 -2.45
CA LEU A 369 -13.42 -1.37 -1.69
C LEU A 369 -14.15 -2.46 -2.50
N PHE A 370 -14.56 -2.15 -3.72
CA PHE A 370 -15.26 -3.10 -4.57
C PHE A 370 -14.40 -4.32 -4.94
N ARG A 371 -13.15 -4.10 -5.29
CA ARG A 371 -12.23 -5.20 -5.62
C ARG A 371 -12.05 -6.23 -4.49
N VAL A 372 -12.09 -5.77 -3.23
CA VAL A 372 -11.85 -6.61 -2.06
C VAL A 372 -13.15 -7.18 -1.49
N TYR A 373 -14.23 -6.38 -1.46
CA TYR A 373 -15.42 -6.70 -0.65
C TYR A 373 -16.68 -6.98 -1.46
N SER A 374 -16.72 -6.74 -2.78
CA SER A 374 -17.94 -6.91 -3.59
C SER A 374 -18.60 -8.28 -3.44
N ARG A 375 -17.81 -9.34 -3.26
CA ARG A 375 -18.31 -10.71 -3.08
C ARG A 375 -18.82 -11.02 -1.66
N TYR A 376 -18.57 -10.13 -0.70
CA TYR A 376 -18.99 -10.28 0.71
C TYR A 376 -20.16 -9.39 1.08
N VAL A 377 -20.71 -8.66 0.12
CA VAL A 377 -21.99 -7.97 0.30
C VAL A 377 -23.05 -9.04 0.18
N PRO A 378 -23.56 -9.60 1.30
CA PRO A 378 -24.62 -10.61 1.20
C PRO A 378 -25.88 -9.92 0.71
N ASN A 379 -26.47 -10.43 -0.37
CA ASN A 379 -27.82 -10.06 -0.77
C ASN A 379 -28.88 -10.35 0.32
N LEU A 380 -28.46 -11.00 1.41
CA LEU A 380 -29.36 -11.43 2.51
C LEU A 380 -29.75 -10.32 3.47
N THR A 381 -28.96 -9.26 3.61
CA THR A 381 -29.30 -8.11 4.47
C THR A 381 -29.61 -6.85 3.65
N ARG A 382 -29.20 -6.82 2.41
CA ARG A 382 -29.45 -5.75 1.45
C ARG A 382 -30.39 -6.30 0.40
N GLN A 383 -31.68 -6.01 0.55
CA GLN A 383 -32.63 -6.13 -0.54
C GLN A 383 -32.33 -4.98 -1.50
N ASP A 384 -31.55 -5.25 -2.57
CA ASP A 384 -31.27 -4.26 -3.59
C ASP A 384 -32.60 -3.82 -4.18
N GLY A 385 -32.84 -2.50 -4.15
CA GLY A 385 -34.13 -1.88 -4.49
C GLY A 385 -35.01 -1.51 -3.30
N SER A 386 -34.81 -2.08 -2.11
CA SER A 386 -35.64 -1.76 -0.94
C SER A 386 -35.55 -0.30 -0.46
N ALA A 387 -34.43 0.37 -0.70
CA ALA A 387 -34.30 1.81 -0.45
C ALA A 387 -35.14 2.62 -1.42
N MET A 388 -35.21 2.22 -2.68
CA MET A 388 -36.05 2.81 -3.70
C MET A 388 -37.53 2.51 -3.40
N GLU A 389 -37.86 1.26 -3.05
CA GLU A 389 -39.23 0.90 -2.62
C GLU A 389 -39.70 1.72 -1.42
N ARG A 390 -38.87 1.87 -0.38
CA ARG A 390 -39.18 2.71 0.77
C ARG A 390 -39.39 4.18 0.37
N LEU A 391 -38.51 4.69 -0.49
CA LEU A 391 -38.64 6.05 -1.03
C LEU A 391 -39.95 6.21 -1.82
N LEU A 392 -40.26 5.29 -2.71
CA LEU A 392 -41.50 5.28 -3.49
C LEU A 392 -42.72 5.13 -2.60
N ALA A 393 -42.70 4.18 -1.66
CA ALA A 393 -43.80 4.02 -0.70
C ALA A 393 -44.04 5.29 0.11
N SER A 394 -42.98 5.94 0.62
CA SER A 394 -43.15 7.20 1.39
C SER A 394 -43.68 8.37 0.55
N ARG A 395 -43.30 8.45 -0.71
CA ARG A 395 -43.68 9.55 -1.59
C ARG A 395 -45.02 9.33 -2.31
N LEU A 396 -45.29 8.09 -2.73
CA LEU A 396 -46.54 7.76 -3.43
C LEU A 396 -47.73 7.59 -2.45
N SER A 397 -47.47 7.05 -1.24
CA SER A 397 -48.53 6.96 -0.20
C SER A 397 -49.03 8.33 0.26
N THR A 398 -48.16 9.34 0.29
CA THR A 398 -48.54 10.72 0.64
C THR A 398 -49.49 11.33 -0.42
N GLY A 399 -49.29 10.98 -1.69
CA GLY A 399 -50.17 11.42 -2.78
C GLY A 399 -51.58 10.80 -2.71
N THR A 400 -51.69 9.53 -2.33
CA THR A 400 -52.98 8.84 -2.18
C THR A 400 -53.80 9.35 -0.99
N ILE A 401 -53.13 9.66 0.13
CA ILE A 401 -53.81 10.24 1.32
C ILE A 401 -54.35 11.66 1.01
N GLN A 402 -53.60 12.48 0.30
CA GLN A 402 -54.07 13.81 -0.12
C GLN A 402 -55.24 13.74 -1.13
N GLN A 403 -55.23 12.76 -2.04
CA GLN A 403 -56.36 12.55 -2.96
C GLN A 403 -57.60 12.01 -2.24
N GLN A 404 -57.44 11.10 -1.27
CA GLN A 404 -58.58 10.64 -0.46
C GLN A 404 -59.13 11.70 0.45
N GLN A 405 -58.32 12.57 1.07
CA GLN A 405 -58.77 13.71 1.85
C GLN A 405 -59.45 14.76 1.00
N SER A 406 -58.97 15.00 -0.23
CA SER A 406 -59.61 15.92 -1.17
C SER A 406 -60.94 15.35 -1.69
N ALA A 407 -61.02 14.03 -1.94
CA ALA A 407 -62.25 13.38 -2.38
C ALA A 407 -63.30 13.33 -1.26
N SER A 408 -62.90 13.06 -0.01
CA SER A 408 -63.83 13.11 1.14
C SER A 408 -64.30 14.53 1.50
N ALA A 409 -63.42 15.52 1.34
CA ALA A 409 -63.82 16.93 1.50
C ALA A 409 -64.79 17.38 0.40
N LEU A 410 -64.61 16.96 -0.84
CA LEU A 410 -65.54 17.21 -1.95
C LEU A 410 -66.88 16.50 -1.75
N GLN A 411 -66.89 15.27 -1.24
CA GLN A 411 -68.12 14.56 -0.91
C GLN A 411 -68.90 15.22 0.25
N GLN A 412 -68.20 15.76 1.26
CA GLN A 412 -68.83 16.50 2.33
C GLN A 412 -69.43 17.85 1.84
N ILE A 413 -68.80 18.54 0.90
CA ILE A 413 -69.31 19.77 0.28
C ILE A 413 -70.58 19.48 -0.59
N VAL A 414 -70.54 18.33 -1.31
CA VAL A 414 -71.71 17.94 -2.12
C VAL A 414 -72.90 17.51 -1.27
N GLN A 415 -72.67 16.89 -0.10
CA GLN A 415 -73.73 16.49 0.84
C GLN A 415 -74.31 17.68 1.65
N SER A 416 -73.54 18.76 1.87
CA SER A 416 -74.02 19.99 2.53
C SER A 416 -74.69 21.01 1.61
N GLY A 417 -74.70 20.78 0.27
CA GLY A 417 -75.15 21.68 -0.76
C GLY A 417 -76.58 21.50 -1.26
N THR A 418 -77.44 20.64 -0.62
CA THR A 418 -78.82 20.41 -1.02
C THR A 418 -79.82 21.11 -0.08
N HIS A 419 -79.68 22.43 0.13
CA HIS A 419 -80.80 23.28 0.55
C HIS A 419 -80.48 24.72 0.19
N GLY A 420 -81.32 25.29 -0.75
CA GLY A 420 -81.61 26.77 -0.81
C GLY A 420 -81.10 27.54 -2.03
N ARG A 421 -81.88 27.52 -3.08
CA ARG A 421 -82.39 28.63 -3.94
C ARG A 421 -81.48 29.80 -4.38
N THR A 422 -81.65 30.04 -5.69
CA THR A 422 -81.77 31.26 -6.49
C THR A 422 -80.54 31.97 -7.06
N SER A 423 -80.48 31.82 -8.39
CA SER A 423 -80.28 32.81 -9.48
C SER A 423 -79.42 34.08 -9.26
N GLN A 424 -78.37 34.26 -9.98
CA GLN A 424 -78.18 35.14 -11.17
C GLN A 424 -76.70 35.16 -11.63
N PRO A 425 -76.43 35.43 -12.91
CA PRO A 425 -75.14 35.26 -13.53
C PRO A 425 -74.37 36.59 -13.60
N LEU A 426 -73.04 36.55 -13.61
CA LEU A 426 -72.18 37.46 -14.40
C LEU A 426 -70.68 37.20 -14.14
N GLY A 427 -69.91 37.20 -15.18
CA GLY A 427 -68.57 37.73 -15.11
C GLY A 427 -67.42 36.72 -15.50
N THR A 428 -67.19 36.65 -16.79
CA THR A 428 -65.99 36.11 -17.40
C THR A 428 -64.73 36.86 -16.97
N VAL A 429 -63.71 36.18 -16.39
CA VAL A 429 -62.39 36.77 -16.26
C VAL A 429 -61.36 35.65 -16.70
N GLN A 430 -60.51 36.01 -17.66
CA GLN A 430 -59.47 35.20 -18.25
C GLN A 430 -58.28 35.02 -17.29
N PRO A 431 -57.51 33.94 -17.43
CA PRO A 431 -56.33 33.71 -16.58
C PRO A 431 -55.07 34.37 -17.15
N THR A 432 -54.40 35.13 -16.32
CA THR A 432 -53.08 35.71 -16.59
C THR A 432 -51.98 34.73 -16.22
N GLN A 433 -51.15 34.42 -17.20
CA GLN A 433 -49.91 33.65 -17.01
C GLN A 433 -48.85 34.50 -16.33
N ALA A 434 -48.21 33.99 -15.26
CA ALA A 434 -46.98 34.53 -14.71
C ALA A 434 -45.87 33.48 -14.79
N LYS A 435 -44.82 33.79 -15.55
CA LYS A 435 -43.56 33.03 -15.63
C LYS A 435 -42.67 33.42 -14.47
N PRO A 436 -41.93 32.48 -13.84
CA PRO A 436 -40.92 32.85 -12.86
C PRO A 436 -39.58 33.19 -13.53
N ARG A 437 -38.99 34.32 -13.15
CA ARG A 437 -37.66 34.79 -13.54
C ARG A 437 -36.61 34.18 -12.64
N LEU A 438 -35.55 33.59 -13.27
CA LEU A 438 -34.31 33.26 -12.66
C LEU A 438 -33.48 34.52 -12.30
N ARG A 439 -33.01 34.63 -11.08
CA ARG A 439 -31.98 35.59 -10.67
C ARG A 439 -30.64 34.88 -10.51
N SER A 440 -29.67 35.35 -11.27
CA SER A 440 -28.24 35.06 -11.13
C SER A 440 -27.66 35.87 -9.97
N ILE A 441 -26.84 35.25 -9.14
CA ILE A 441 -26.04 35.95 -8.12
C ILE A 441 -24.57 35.86 -8.54
N GLN A 442 -24.00 37.02 -8.82
CA GLN A 442 -22.58 37.26 -9.06
C GLN A 442 -21.79 37.27 -7.75
N GLY A 443 -20.52 36.83 -7.84
CA GLY A 443 -19.58 36.76 -6.75
C GLY A 443 -19.08 38.12 -6.26
N GLY A 444 -18.69 38.17 -5.00
CA GLY A 444 -17.98 39.26 -4.36
C GLY A 444 -16.80 38.73 -3.58
N ARG A 445 -15.57 39.13 -3.98
CA ARG A 445 -14.32 39.00 -3.22
C ARG A 445 -14.35 39.98 -2.03
N SER A 446 -13.91 39.54 -0.85
CA SER A 446 -13.50 40.44 0.22
C SER A 446 -12.26 39.91 0.90
N THR A 447 -11.25 40.74 0.92
CA THR A 447 -9.96 40.66 1.64
C THR A 447 -10.14 41.19 3.08
N GLY A 448 -9.48 40.61 4.07
CA GLY A 448 -9.41 41.24 5.41
C GLY A 448 -8.66 40.41 6.46
N LYS A 449 -7.41 40.72 6.66
CA LYS A 449 -6.62 40.94 7.89
C LYS A 449 -6.98 40.14 9.16
N GLY A 450 -5.92 39.46 9.74
CA GLY A 450 -5.90 38.90 11.09
C GLY A 450 -5.77 39.92 12.21
N PRO A 451 -5.85 39.48 13.42
CA PRO A 451 -4.95 39.99 14.46
C PRO A 451 -4.38 38.94 15.43
N THR A 452 -3.09 39.10 15.69
CA THR A 452 -2.38 39.39 16.96
C THR A 452 -2.50 38.40 18.13
N GLN A 453 -1.30 37.94 18.52
CA GLN A 453 -0.93 37.24 19.75
C GLN A 453 -1.25 38.02 21.02
N THR A 454 -1.52 37.31 22.12
CA THR A 454 -1.19 37.74 23.49
C THR A 454 -0.73 36.55 24.32
N ASN A 455 0.44 36.76 24.95
CA ASN A 455 1.09 35.96 26.00
C ASN A 455 0.43 36.13 27.37
N ALA A 456 0.49 35.10 28.23
CA ALA A 456 0.71 35.18 29.67
C ALA A 456 0.92 33.74 30.19
N SER A 457 2.10 33.35 30.61
CA SER A 457 2.86 33.39 31.91
C SER A 457 2.27 32.47 32.98
N THR A 458 3.00 31.37 33.25
CA THR A 458 3.75 30.91 34.44
C THR A 458 3.04 30.73 35.79
N ASP A 459 3.41 29.58 36.35
CA ASP A 459 3.67 29.20 37.75
C ASP A 459 2.55 28.44 38.49
N TYR A 460 2.80 27.19 38.90
CA TYR A 460 3.23 26.76 40.23
C TYR A 460 3.42 25.25 40.33
N PHE A 461 4.59 24.85 40.81
CA PHE A 461 4.94 23.49 41.22
C PHE A 461 4.35 23.17 42.60
N GLY A 462 3.87 21.93 42.77
CA GLY A 462 3.56 21.30 44.05
C GLY A 462 3.81 19.81 43.96
N ASP A 463 4.90 19.35 44.59
CA ASP A 463 5.26 17.92 44.68
C ASP A 463 4.26 17.17 45.55
N ALA A 464 3.54 16.21 44.91
CA ALA A 464 2.85 15.14 45.63
C ALA A 464 3.12 13.81 44.88
N GLU A 465 3.70 12.83 45.57
CA GLU A 465 3.90 11.50 45.06
C GLU A 465 2.57 10.92 44.50
N PRO A 466 2.57 10.42 43.28
CA PRO A 466 1.33 9.89 42.66
C PRO A 466 0.95 8.56 43.31
N GLN A 467 -0.24 8.52 43.86
CA GLN A 467 -0.90 7.27 44.29
C GLN A 467 -1.08 6.33 43.10
N PRO A 468 -0.86 5.03 43.26
CA PRO A 468 -1.04 4.07 42.16
C PRO A 468 -2.50 4.07 41.67
N PRO A 469 -2.72 4.00 40.36
CA PRO A 469 -4.05 4.09 39.79
C PRO A 469 -4.95 2.93 40.20
N PRO A 470 -6.28 3.10 40.24
CA PRO A 470 -7.26 2.12 40.78
C PRO A 470 -7.14 0.70 40.19
N TRP A 471 -6.64 0.58 38.97
CA TRP A 471 -6.45 -0.73 38.31
C TRP A 471 -5.23 -1.50 38.84
N ALA A 472 -4.23 -0.84 39.45
CA ALA A 472 -3.09 -1.52 40.05
C ALA A 472 -3.48 -2.33 41.29
N GLN A 473 -4.54 -1.93 41.96
CA GLN A 473 -5.10 -2.67 43.12
C GLN A 473 -5.85 -3.94 42.71
N LEU A 474 -6.46 -3.95 41.50
CA LEU A 474 -7.12 -5.13 40.93
C LEU A 474 -6.15 -6.23 40.47
N ALA A 475 -4.91 -5.83 40.09
CA ALA A 475 -3.89 -6.80 39.66
C ALA A 475 -3.28 -7.60 40.83
N GLN A 476 -3.36 -7.11 42.07
CA GLN A 476 -2.85 -7.81 43.26
C GLN A 476 -3.81 -8.92 43.79
N SER A 477 -5.09 -8.88 43.44
CA SER A 477 -6.08 -9.88 43.84
C SER A 477 -6.16 -11.09 42.93
N ALA A 478 -5.53 -11.09 41.75
CA ALA A 478 -5.48 -12.22 40.84
C ALA A 478 -4.13 -12.95 40.89
N ARG A 479 -3.82 -13.59 42.01
CA ARG A 479 -2.75 -14.61 42.06
C ARG A 479 -3.23 -15.83 41.27
N TRP A 480 -2.65 -16.01 40.08
CA TRP A 480 -2.78 -17.26 39.33
C TRP A 480 -1.92 -18.32 40.02
N SER A 481 -2.55 -19.31 40.61
CA SER A 481 -1.91 -20.55 41.03
C SER A 481 -1.31 -21.23 39.79
N SER A 482 0.00 -21.46 39.83
CA SER A 482 0.76 -22.26 38.91
C SER A 482 0.15 -23.65 38.74
N ILE A 483 -0.24 -24.01 37.55
CA ILE A 483 -0.54 -25.39 37.13
C ILE A 483 0.81 -26.09 37.02
N PRO A 484 1.04 -27.23 37.72
CA PRO A 484 2.29 -27.96 37.64
C PRO A 484 2.44 -28.60 36.26
N ALA A 485 3.66 -28.52 35.74
CA ALA A 485 4.09 -29.22 34.53
C ALA A 485 3.90 -30.74 34.72
N ALA A 486 3.15 -31.35 33.82
CA ALA A 486 3.07 -32.80 33.72
C ALA A 486 4.43 -33.36 33.35
N GLN A 487 5.01 -34.18 34.22
CA GLN A 487 6.20 -34.98 33.98
C GLN A 487 5.92 -36.01 32.89
N HIS A 488 6.81 -36.10 31.95
CA HIS A 488 6.95 -37.24 31.04
C HIS A 488 7.28 -38.49 31.86
N LEU A 489 6.54 -39.56 31.66
CA LEU A 489 6.95 -40.91 31.93
C LEU A 489 6.88 -41.75 30.66
N SER A 490 8.06 -42.30 30.32
CA SER A 490 8.40 -43.46 29.46
C SER A 490 7.71 -43.58 28.12
#